data_23171a3bd89c71e351e88b8df4d44d0e
#
_entry.id   23171a3bd89c71e351e88b8df4d44d0e
#
_cell.length_a   1.000
_cell.length_b   1.000
_cell.length_c   1.000
_cell.angle_alpha   90.00
_cell.angle_beta   90.00
_cell.angle_gamma   90.00
#
_symmetry.space_group_name_H-M   'P 1'
#
loop_
_entity.id
_entity.type
_entity.pdbx_description
1 polymer ?
#
loop_
_entity_poly.entity_id
_entity_poly.type
_entity_poly.pdbx_seq_one_letter_code
_entity_poly.pdbx_strand_id
1 'polypeptide(L)'
;MRPATFTLRLTRNVSQFLLPDLRALLPPESVQFFSNELDEEWYYTLLCMQSETSCSLAVSAILIWHQLKRISVMRYSSPSQQLDVSGYASAELYALLRAPDAVLYLS
;
A
#
# COMPACT_ATOMS: atom_id res chain seq x y z
N MET A 1 -19.55 11.29 -0.26
CA MET A 1 -18.32 10.93 0.48
C MET A 1 -17.32 10.33 -0.49
N ARG A 2 -16.14 10.90 -0.59
CA ARG A 2 -15.11 10.38 -1.49
C ARG A 2 -14.51 9.10 -0.90
N PRO A 3 -14.33 8.03 -1.69
CA PRO A 3 -13.61 6.88 -1.21
C PRO A 3 -12.18 7.28 -0.84
N ALA A 4 -11.67 6.74 0.26
CA ALA A 4 -10.29 6.95 0.63
C ALA A 4 -9.40 6.24 -0.39
N THR A 5 -8.47 6.97 -0.98
CA THR A 5 -7.51 6.40 -1.93
C THR A 5 -6.10 6.65 -1.44
N PHE A 6 -5.24 5.67 -1.65
CA PHE A 6 -3.82 5.87 -1.46
C PHE A 6 -3.05 5.11 -2.54
N THR A 7 -1.82 5.52 -2.76
CA THR A 7 -0.96 4.94 -3.78
C THR A 7 0.07 4.03 -3.13
N LEU A 8 0.22 2.83 -3.67
CA LEU A 8 1.33 1.95 -3.33
C LEU A 8 2.36 2.01 -4.44
N ARG A 9 3.62 2.17 -4.07
CA ARG A 9 4.75 2.03 -4.98
C ARG A 9 5.55 0.81 -4.55
N LEU A 10 5.61 -0.16 -5.44
CA LEU A 10 6.18 -1.47 -5.14
C LEU A 10 7.36 -1.73 -6.06
N THR A 11 8.41 -2.32 -5.50
CA THR A 11 9.46 -2.91 -6.34
C THR A 11 8.93 -4.14 -7.06
N ARG A 12 9.63 -4.58 -8.10
CA ARG A 12 9.22 -5.77 -8.85
C ARG A 12 9.05 -6.99 -7.94
N ASN A 13 10.00 -7.22 -7.04
CA ASN A 13 9.95 -8.38 -6.14
C ASN A 13 8.74 -8.33 -5.23
N VAL A 14 8.49 -7.18 -4.60
CA VAL A 14 7.35 -7.03 -3.70
C VAL A 14 6.04 -7.15 -4.47
N SER A 15 5.94 -6.58 -5.67
CA SER A 15 4.71 -6.64 -6.46
C SER A 15 4.33 -8.06 -6.84
N GLN A 16 5.30 -8.91 -7.14
CA GLN A 16 5.04 -10.30 -7.51
C GLN A 16 4.35 -11.10 -6.41
N PHE A 17 4.63 -10.78 -5.15
CA PHE A 17 4.04 -11.48 -4.01
C PHE A 17 2.80 -10.77 -3.47
N LEU A 18 2.87 -9.44 -3.35
CA LEU A 18 1.81 -8.69 -2.69
C LEU A 18 0.58 -8.50 -3.55
N LEU A 19 0.73 -8.27 -4.85
CA LEU A 19 -0.41 -7.99 -5.71
C LEU A 19 -1.41 -9.15 -5.83
N PRO A 20 -0.98 -10.43 -5.98
CA PRO A 20 -1.93 -11.53 -5.97
C PRO A 20 -2.72 -11.63 -4.66
N ASP A 21 -2.07 -11.36 -3.53
CA ASP A 21 -2.74 -11.38 -2.23
C ASP A 21 -3.78 -10.26 -2.12
N LEU A 22 -3.43 -9.05 -2.55
CA LEU A 22 -4.38 -7.95 -2.54
C LEU A 22 -5.58 -8.22 -3.45
N ARG A 23 -5.35 -8.80 -4.62
CA ARG A 23 -6.44 -9.17 -5.54
C ARG A 23 -7.35 -10.24 -4.96
N ALA A 24 -6.81 -11.16 -4.17
CA ALA A 24 -7.59 -12.21 -3.53
C ALA A 24 -8.40 -11.69 -2.35
N LEU A 25 -7.90 -10.69 -1.65
CA LEU A 25 -8.52 -10.15 -0.43
C LEU A 25 -9.51 -9.02 -0.70
N LEU A 26 -9.30 -8.24 -1.76
CA LEU A 26 -10.05 -7.02 -2.01
C LEU A 26 -10.99 -7.17 -3.20
N PRO A 27 -12.14 -6.46 -3.20
CA PRO A 27 -12.99 -6.41 -4.38
C PRO A 27 -12.22 -5.88 -5.60
N PRO A 28 -12.49 -6.39 -6.81
CA PRO A 28 -11.76 -5.97 -8.00
C PRO A 28 -11.77 -4.46 -8.25
N GLU A 29 -12.84 -3.78 -7.91
CA GLU A 29 -12.97 -2.34 -8.07
C GLU A 29 -12.12 -1.53 -7.07
N SER A 30 -11.61 -2.17 -6.03
CA SER A 30 -10.78 -1.49 -5.02
C SER A 30 -9.32 -1.37 -5.42
N VAL A 31 -8.89 -2.12 -6.43
CA VAL A 31 -7.48 -2.16 -6.84
C VAL A 31 -7.38 -1.78 -8.30
N GLN A 32 -6.73 -0.66 -8.58
CA GLN A 32 -6.44 -0.23 -9.95
C GLN A 32 -4.94 -0.28 -10.17
N PHE A 33 -4.55 -0.88 -11.29
CA PHE A 33 -3.15 -1.00 -11.65
C PHE A 33 -2.75 0.02 -12.68
N PHE A 34 -1.69 0.75 -12.36
CA PHE A 34 -0.96 1.52 -13.34
C PHE A 34 0.47 1.02 -13.34
N SER A 35 0.84 0.22 -14.33
CA SER A 35 2.24 -0.04 -14.58
C SER A 35 2.80 1.16 -15.32
N ASN A 36 3.50 2.01 -14.62
CA ASN A 36 4.20 3.11 -15.26
C ASN A 36 5.69 2.83 -15.14
N GLU A 37 6.33 2.57 -16.28
CA GLU A 37 7.77 2.35 -16.38
C GLU A 37 8.56 3.66 -16.26
N LEU A 38 8.08 4.62 -15.46
CA LEU A 38 8.81 5.86 -15.24
C LEU A 38 10.10 5.63 -14.47
N ASP A 39 10.22 4.50 -13.81
CA ASP A 39 11.40 4.12 -13.05
C ASP A 39 11.54 2.61 -13.11
N GLU A 40 12.72 2.10 -13.44
CA GLU A 40 12.98 0.67 -13.58
C GLU A 40 12.75 -0.09 -12.27
N GLU A 41 12.68 0.62 -11.13
CA GLU A 41 12.59 0.03 -9.80
C GLU A 41 11.16 0.00 -9.23
N TRP A 42 10.26 0.86 -9.70
CA TRP A 42 8.97 1.05 -9.02
C TRP A 42 7.79 0.82 -9.95
N TYR A 43 6.81 0.06 -9.46
CA TYR A 43 5.52 -0.14 -10.10
C TYR A 43 4.44 0.63 -9.36
N TYR A 44 3.48 1.16 -10.10
CA TYR A 44 2.35 1.88 -9.52
C TYR A 44 1.20 0.94 -9.23
N THR A 45 0.67 1.04 -8.02
CA THR A 45 -0.61 0.44 -7.70
C THR A 45 -1.44 1.46 -6.94
N LEU A 46 -2.60 1.80 -7.48
CA LEU A 46 -3.55 2.68 -6.82
C LEU A 46 -4.61 1.81 -6.17
N LEU A 47 -4.75 1.93 -4.85
CA LEU A 47 -5.81 1.26 -4.12
C LEU A 47 -6.92 2.25 -3.83
N CYS A 48 -8.08 2.04 -4.45
CA CYS A 48 -9.29 2.79 -4.14
C CYS A 48 -10.03 2.08 -3.02
N MET A 49 -10.00 2.66 -1.83
CA MET A 49 -10.65 2.09 -0.66
C MET A 49 -12.03 2.67 -0.51
N GLN A 50 -13.05 1.84 -0.78
CA GLN A 50 -14.44 2.26 -0.62
C GLN A 50 -14.97 2.03 0.80
N SER A 51 -14.24 1.30 1.63
CA SER A 51 -14.66 0.99 2.99
C SER A 51 -13.48 0.84 3.92
N GLU A 52 -13.74 1.01 5.23
CA GLU A 52 -12.75 0.77 6.25
C GLU A 52 -12.29 -0.70 6.27
N THR A 53 -13.20 -1.62 5.96
CA THR A 53 -12.89 -3.04 5.89
C THR A 53 -11.85 -3.33 4.82
N SER A 54 -12.02 -2.78 3.63
CA SER A 54 -11.05 -2.97 2.54
C SER A 54 -9.69 -2.39 2.90
N CYS A 55 -9.66 -1.20 3.50
CA CYS A 55 -8.42 -0.59 3.93
C CYS A 55 -7.71 -1.42 5.01
N SER A 56 -8.46 -1.91 5.98
CA SER A 56 -7.92 -2.78 7.05
C SER A 56 -7.33 -4.07 6.49
N LEU A 57 -8.00 -4.68 5.51
CA LEU A 57 -7.51 -5.90 4.86
C LEU A 57 -6.19 -5.63 4.12
N ALA A 58 -6.10 -4.53 3.40
CA ALA A 58 -4.88 -4.16 2.69
C ALA A 58 -3.72 -3.91 3.66
N VAL A 59 -3.97 -3.16 4.72
CA VAL A 59 -2.94 -2.89 5.75
C VAL A 59 -2.48 -4.19 6.40
N SER A 60 -3.41 -5.08 6.74
CA SER A 60 -3.09 -6.37 7.35
C SER A 60 -2.22 -7.23 6.43
N ALA A 61 -2.54 -7.29 5.15
CA ALA A 61 -1.74 -8.03 4.17
C ALA A 61 -0.31 -7.48 4.08
N ILE A 62 -0.15 -6.17 4.03
CA ILE A 62 1.15 -5.52 3.98
C ILE A 62 1.98 -5.86 5.21
N LEU A 63 1.38 -5.78 6.40
CA LEU A 63 2.08 -6.06 7.65
C LEU A 63 2.46 -7.53 7.79
N ILE A 64 1.62 -8.45 7.32
CA ILE A 64 1.95 -9.87 7.29
C ILE A 64 3.17 -10.12 6.40
N TRP A 65 3.20 -9.54 5.20
CA TRP A 65 4.35 -9.67 4.30
C TRP A 65 5.61 -9.08 4.89
N HIS A 66 5.49 -7.97 5.65
CA HIS A 66 6.62 -7.41 6.38
C HIS A 66 7.11 -8.35 7.48
N GLN A 67 6.21 -8.95 8.26
CA GLN A 67 6.56 -9.92 9.30
C GLN A 67 7.25 -11.17 8.73
N LEU A 68 6.84 -11.58 7.53
CA LEU A 68 7.47 -12.72 6.84
C LEU A 68 8.79 -12.34 6.15
N LYS A 69 9.26 -11.12 6.36
CA LYS A 69 10.49 -10.58 5.77
C LYS A 69 10.50 -10.56 4.24
N ARG A 70 9.30 -10.49 3.64
CA ARG A 70 9.13 -10.33 2.19
C ARG A 70 9.16 -8.86 1.79
N ILE A 71 8.85 -7.96 2.72
CA ILE A 71 9.00 -6.52 2.60
C ILE A 71 10.03 -6.08 3.62
N SER A 72 11.13 -5.51 3.16
CA SER A 72 12.24 -5.07 4.03
C SER A 72 12.08 -3.61 4.44
N VAL A 73 11.62 -2.77 3.53
CA VAL A 73 11.53 -1.32 3.75
C VAL A 73 10.11 -0.87 3.51
N MET A 74 9.58 -0.11 4.46
CA MET A 74 8.26 0.53 4.37
C MET A 74 8.42 2.01 4.64
N ARG A 75 8.19 2.84 3.62
CA ARG A 75 8.27 4.29 3.74
C ARG A 75 6.94 4.94 3.39
N TYR A 76 6.49 5.82 4.26
CA TYR A 76 5.30 6.63 4.06
C TYR A 76 5.71 8.02 3.59
N SER A 77 5.00 8.54 2.59
CA SER A 77 5.20 9.89 2.10
C SER A 77 3.85 10.59 1.90
N SER A 78 3.77 11.82 2.35
CA SER A 78 2.65 12.71 2.09
C SER A 78 3.19 14.11 1.89
N PRO A 79 2.37 15.08 1.43
CA PRO A 79 2.84 16.46 1.29
C PRO A 79 3.37 17.07 2.58
N SER A 80 2.93 16.58 3.73
CA SER A 80 3.29 17.16 5.03
C SER A 80 4.40 16.42 5.76
N GLN A 81 4.68 15.14 5.42
CA GLN A 81 5.69 14.37 6.17
C GLN A 81 6.17 13.15 5.40
N GLN A 82 7.36 12.70 5.78
CA GLN A 82 7.95 11.44 5.30
C GLN A 82 8.43 10.65 6.50
N LEU A 83 8.04 9.37 6.57
CA LEU A 83 8.30 8.52 7.73
C LEU A 83 8.73 7.12 7.29
N ASP A 84 9.63 6.52 8.09
CA ASP A 84 9.83 5.07 8.04
C ASP A 84 8.77 4.44 8.94
N VAL A 85 7.91 3.60 8.34
CA VAL A 85 6.76 3.02 9.04
C VAL A 85 6.91 1.52 9.27
N SER A 86 8.09 0.97 9.11
CA SER A 86 8.32 -0.47 9.23
C SER A 86 8.02 -1.04 10.62
N GLY A 87 8.07 -0.21 11.67
CA GLY A 87 7.72 -0.63 13.04
C GLY A 87 6.32 -0.26 13.49
N TYR A 88 5.49 0.26 12.60
CA TYR A 88 4.18 0.77 12.98
C TYR A 88 3.15 -0.36 13.13
N ALA A 89 2.23 -0.17 14.07
CA ALA A 89 1.07 -1.05 14.23
C ALA A 89 0.05 -0.78 13.12
N SER A 90 -0.87 -1.74 12.92
CA SER A 90 -1.90 -1.62 11.87
C SER A 90 -2.76 -0.37 12.02
N ALA A 91 -3.16 -0.02 13.24
CA ALA A 91 -3.97 1.17 13.49
C ALA A 91 -3.23 2.46 13.14
N GLU A 92 -1.93 2.53 13.44
CA GLU A 92 -1.10 3.69 13.13
C GLU A 92 -0.93 3.85 11.62
N LEU A 93 -0.64 2.76 10.92
CA LEU A 93 -0.48 2.78 9.46
C LEU A 93 -1.79 3.11 8.76
N TYR A 94 -2.89 2.53 9.23
CA TYR A 94 -4.22 2.84 8.72
C TYR A 94 -4.53 4.34 8.82
N ALA A 95 -4.23 4.95 9.96
CA ALA A 95 -4.47 6.38 10.18
C ALA A 95 -3.66 7.25 9.19
N LEU A 96 -2.40 6.88 8.94
CA LEU A 96 -1.56 7.59 7.99
C LEU A 96 -2.06 7.47 6.56
N LEU A 97 -2.55 6.31 6.16
CA LEU A 97 -3.02 6.07 4.79
C LEU A 97 -4.34 6.75 4.48
N ARG A 98 -5.04 7.26 5.48
CA ARG A 98 -6.25 8.05 5.27
C ARG A 98 -5.96 9.49 4.87
N ALA A 99 -4.73 9.96 5.00
CA ALA A 99 -4.35 11.31 4.61
C ALA A 99 -4.43 11.49 3.08
N PRO A 100 -4.80 12.69 2.61
CA PRO A 100 -4.79 12.98 1.18
C PRO A 100 -3.39 12.80 0.59
N ASP A 101 -3.35 12.26 -0.63
CA ASP A 101 -2.10 12.06 -1.39
C ASP A 101 -1.05 11.21 -0.66
N ALA A 102 -1.52 10.27 0.16
CA ALA A 102 -0.63 9.34 0.83
C ALA A 102 -0.02 8.35 -0.17
N VAL A 103 1.28 8.13 -0.05
CA VAL A 103 2.02 7.16 -0.85
C VAL A 103 2.81 6.25 0.08
N LEU A 104 2.70 4.95 -0.13
CA LEU A 104 3.45 3.97 0.63
C LEU A 104 4.42 3.25 -0.31
N TYR A 105 5.71 3.33 0.01
CA TYR A 105 6.78 2.68 -0.74
C TYR A 105 7.16 1.39 -0.05
N LEU A 106 7.10 0.29 -0.79
CA LEU A 106 7.41 -1.05 -0.27
C LEU A 106 8.50 -1.70 -1.13
N SER A 107 9.58 -2.05 -0.50
CA SER A 107 10.69 -2.73 -1.18
C SER A 107 11.22 -3.95 -0.43
#